data_3806a8bdce481012ef0ef26cdf7f9a94
#
_entry.id   3806a8bdce481012ef0ef26cdf7f9a94
#
_cell.length_a   1.000
_cell.length_b   1.000
_cell.length_c   1.000
_cell.angle_alpha   90.00
_cell.angle_beta   90.00
_cell.angle_gamma   90.00
#
_symmetry.space_group_name_H-M   'P 1'
#
loop_
_entity.id
_entity.type
_entity.pdbx_description
1 polymer ?
#
loop_
_entity_poly.entity_id
_entity_poly.type
_entity_poly.pdbx_seq_one_letter_code
_entity_poly.pdbx_strand_id
1 'polypeptide(L)'
;AAQHVTTAQVTYAARNSDFDGFAISEGDYLALTDGKLYGTDRDLGALLESLAKFAGEKDAEFITVFYGADVTEDDAAKAESLFAAACPNAELTLLPGGQPVYFYIISIE
;
A
#
# COMPACT_ATOMS: atom_id res chain seq x y z
N ALA A 1 23.53 6.66 9.25
CA ALA A 1 22.86 5.42 9.63
C ALA A 1 22.13 4.87 8.41
N ALA A 2 22.18 3.56 8.23
CA ALA A 2 21.44 2.91 7.15
C ALA A 2 19.95 3.11 7.40
N GLN A 3 19.27 3.69 6.46
CA GLN A 3 17.84 3.85 6.55
C GLN A 3 17.17 2.55 6.15
N HIS A 4 16.25 2.12 6.97
CA HIS A 4 15.49 0.94 6.65
C HIS A 4 14.33 1.33 5.75
N VAL A 5 14.36 0.85 4.49
CA VAL A 5 13.28 1.09 3.54
C VAL A 5 12.31 -0.07 3.62
N THR A 6 11.05 0.22 3.88
CA THR A 6 9.97 -0.76 3.84
C THR A 6 9.19 -0.59 2.55
N THR A 7 9.03 -1.66 1.81
CA THR A 7 8.23 -1.63 0.57
C THR A 7 6.89 -2.31 0.83
N ALA A 8 5.81 -1.57 0.66
CA ALA A 8 4.46 -2.09 0.75
C ALA A 8 3.88 -2.25 -0.65
N GLN A 9 3.17 -3.33 -0.86
CA GLN A 9 2.54 -3.62 -2.14
C GLN A 9 1.07 -3.93 -1.91
N VAL A 10 0.20 -3.42 -2.77
CA VAL A 10 -1.24 -3.67 -2.68
C VAL A 10 -1.71 -4.31 -3.98
N THR A 11 -2.33 -5.47 -3.87
CA THR A 11 -2.89 -6.20 -4.99
C THR A 11 -4.25 -6.79 -4.58
N TYR A 12 -4.85 -7.58 -5.44
CA TYR A 12 -6.12 -8.25 -5.10
C TYR A 12 -6.03 -9.72 -5.44
N ALA A 13 -6.88 -10.51 -4.78
CA ALA A 13 -6.96 -11.94 -5.01
C ALA A 13 -7.92 -12.22 -6.17
N ALA A 14 -7.41 -12.80 -7.25
CA ALA A 14 -8.22 -13.20 -8.40
C ALA A 14 -9.00 -14.48 -8.13
N ARG A 15 -8.64 -15.22 -7.09
CA ARG A 15 -9.29 -16.46 -6.68
C ARG A 15 -8.95 -16.75 -5.23
N ASN A 16 -9.70 -17.68 -4.63
CA ASN A 16 -9.40 -18.13 -3.26
C ASN A 16 -8.01 -18.75 -3.22
N SER A 17 -7.25 -18.44 -2.21
CA SER A 17 -5.91 -18.99 -2.03
C SER A 17 -5.49 -18.91 -0.57
N ASP A 18 -4.32 -19.51 -0.28
CA ASP A 18 -3.69 -19.40 1.03
C ASP A 18 -2.35 -18.68 0.87
N PHE A 19 -2.03 -17.82 1.79
CA PHE A 19 -0.76 -17.13 1.81
C PHE A 19 -0.26 -17.02 3.26
N ASP A 20 0.92 -17.57 3.53
CA ASP A 20 1.52 -17.56 4.87
C ASP A 20 0.56 -18.12 5.95
N GLY A 21 -0.26 -19.12 5.60
CA GLY A 21 -1.22 -19.71 6.52
C GLY A 21 -2.52 -18.94 6.66
N PHE A 22 -2.71 -17.87 5.92
CA PHE A 22 -3.94 -17.08 5.92
C PHE A 22 -4.82 -17.47 4.74
N ALA A 23 -6.07 -17.70 4.99
CA ALA A 23 -7.05 -17.95 3.94
C ALA A 23 -7.42 -16.61 3.28
N ILE A 24 -7.30 -16.54 1.97
CA ILE A 24 -7.59 -15.33 1.19
C ILE A 24 -8.75 -15.64 0.27
N SER A 25 -9.79 -14.82 0.32
CA SER A 25 -10.98 -14.98 -0.51
C SER A 25 -10.86 -14.19 -1.79
N GLU A 26 -11.45 -14.71 -2.87
CA GLU A 26 -11.53 -14.01 -4.13
C GLU A 26 -12.14 -12.62 -3.94
N GLY A 27 -11.52 -11.60 -4.50
CA GLY A 27 -11.98 -10.22 -4.41
C GLY A 27 -11.43 -9.46 -3.23
N ASP A 28 -10.69 -10.11 -2.33
CA ASP A 28 -10.03 -9.41 -1.24
C ASP A 28 -8.82 -8.64 -1.77
N TYR A 29 -8.58 -7.47 -1.20
CA TYR A 29 -7.34 -6.74 -1.43
C TYR A 29 -6.30 -7.20 -0.42
N LEU A 30 -5.07 -7.28 -0.88
CA LEU A 30 -3.94 -7.79 -0.10
C LEU A 30 -2.89 -6.70 0.04
N ALA A 31 -2.38 -6.53 1.24
CA ALA A 31 -1.24 -5.66 1.47
C ALA A 31 -0.05 -6.52 1.91
N LEU A 32 1.07 -6.32 1.25
CA LEU A 32 2.32 -7.01 1.56
C LEU A 32 3.34 -5.97 2.01
N THR A 33 4.10 -6.28 3.05
CA THR A 33 5.20 -5.44 3.50
C THR A 33 6.47 -6.28 3.48
N ASP A 34 7.44 -5.84 2.69
CA ASP A 34 8.71 -6.55 2.47
C ASP A 34 8.49 -8.02 2.07
N GLY A 35 7.48 -8.26 1.25
CA GLY A 35 7.16 -9.59 0.75
C GLY A 35 6.32 -10.46 1.67
N LYS A 36 5.95 -9.95 2.85
CA LYS A 36 5.12 -10.69 3.81
C LYS A 36 3.72 -10.10 3.86
N LEU A 37 2.73 -10.96 4.08
CA LEU A 37 1.36 -10.51 4.18
C LEU A 37 1.18 -9.61 5.40
N TYR A 38 0.80 -8.36 5.16
CA TYR A 38 0.47 -7.41 6.21
C TYR A 38 -1.00 -7.54 6.63
N GLY A 39 -1.90 -7.64 5.65
CA GLY A 39 -3.31 -7.76 5.93
C GLY A 39 -4.14 -7.88 4.66
N THR A 40 -5.42 -8.13 4.84
CA THR A 40 -6.40 -8.21 3.77
C THR A 40 -7.64 -7.44 4.14
N ASP A 41 -8.34 -6.92 3.15
CA ASP A 41 -9.63 -6.24 3.36
C ASP A 41 -10.40 -6.26 2.05
N ARG A 42 -11.71 -6.29 2.12
CA ARG A 42 -12.56 -6.15 0.94
C ARG A 42 -12.68 -4.71 0.50
N ASP A 43 -12.38 -3.77 1.40
CA ASP A 43 -12.38 -2.35 1.11
C ASP A 43 -10.95 -1.85 0.94
N LEU A 44 -10.61 -1.47 -0.28
CA LEU A 44 -9.27 -0.96 -0.60
C LEU A 44 -8.93 0.28 0.24
N GLY A 45 -9.90 1.17 0.43
CA GLY A 45 -9.68 2.37 1.23
C GLY A 45 -9.31 2.06 2.68
N ALA A 46 -9.99 1.07 3.28
CA ALA A 46 -9.69 0.64 4.64
C ALA A 46 -8.29 0.03 4.73
N LEU A 47 -7.90 -0.75 3.73
CA LEU A 47 -6.57 -1.36 3.68
C LEU A 47 -5.48 -0.29 3.55
N LEU A 48 -5.69 0.69 2.67
CA LEU A 48 -4.75 1.79 2.51
C LEU A 48 -4.64 2.63 3.78
N GLU A 49 -5.75 2.84 4.49
CA GLU A 49 -5.73 3.54 5.77
C GLU A 49 -4.89 2.80 6.80
N SER A 50 -5.01 1.47 6.86
CA SER A 50 -4.18 0.64 7.74
C SER A 50 -2.70 0.77 7.40
N LEU A 51 -2.35 0.75 6.11
CA LEU A 51 -0.97 0.94 5.67
C LEU A 51 -0.46 2.34 6.01
N ALA A 52 -1.31 3.35 5.91
CA ALA A 52 -0.94 4.72 6.26
C ALA A 52 -0.60 4.83 7.75
N LYS A 53 -1.39 4.20 8.61
CA LYS A 53 -1.11 4.14 10.05
C LYS A 53 0.21 3.42 10.31
N PHE A 54 0.45 2.32 9.60
CA PHE A 54 1.70 1.57 9.69
C PHE A 54 2.90 2.47 9.36
N ALA A 55 2.81 3.24 8.27
CA ALA A 55 3.87 4.17 7.88
C ALA A 55 4.08 5.25 8.95
N GLY A 56 2.99 5.76 9.53
CA GLY A 56 3.06 6.74 10.62
C GLY A 56 3.76 6.21 11.86
N GLU A 57 3.52 4.95 12.21
CA GLU A 57 4.18 4.29 13.33
C GLU A 57 5.68 4.11 13.10
N LYS A 58 6.11 4.06 11.85
CA LYS A 58 7.51 3.93 11.47
C LYS A 58 8.26 5.25 11.44
N ASP A 59 7.60 6.36 11.75
CA ASP A 59 8.18 7.70 11.66
C ASP A 59 8.78 7.98 10.28
N ALA A 60 8.03 7.64 9.25
CA ALA A 60 8.48 7.80 7.88
C ALA A 60 8.78 9.27 7.56
N GLU A 61 9.90 9.52 6.90
CA GLU A 61 10.31 10.84 6.44
C GLU A 61 9.97 11.04 4.98
N PHE A 62 10.04 9.98 4.19
CA PHE A 62 9.76 9.99 2.75
C PHE A 62 8.85 8.83 2.40
N ILE A 63 7.76 9.13 1.70
CA ILE A 63 6.83 8.12 1.21
C ILE A 63 6.63 8.34 -0.27
N THR A 64 6.93 7.34 -1.09
CA THR A 64 6.68 7.38 -2.52
C THR A 64 5.60 6.36 -2.85
N VAL A 65 4.54 6.81 -3.50
CA VAL A 65 3.42 5.96 -3.90
C VAL A 65 3.43 5.84 -5.43
N PHE A 66 3.60 4.60 -5.91
CA PHE A 66 3.49 4.30 -7.34
C PHE A 66 2.14 3.65 -7.57
N TYR A 67 1.29 4.27 -8.38
CA TYR A 67 -0.02 3.69 -8.66
C TYR A 67 -0.01 2.91 -9.98
N GLY A 68 -0.74 1.80 -9.99
CA GLY A 68 -0.74 0.89 -11.11
C GLY A 68 -1.58 1.35 -12.30
N ALA A 69 -1.49 0.58 -13.40
CA ALA A 69 -2.19 0.90 -14.63
C ALA A 69 -3.71 0.92 -14.47
N ASP A 70 -4.24 0.14 -13.54
CA ASP A 70 -5.68 0.04 -13.29
C ASP A 70 -6.21 1.07 -12.28
N VAL A 71 -5.35 1.93 -11.76
CA VAL A 71 -5.70 2.95 -10.77
C VAL A 71 -5.88 4.29 -11.47
N THR A 72 -7.00 4.96 -11.20
CA THR A 72 -7.25 6.30 -11.73
C THR A 72 -6.46 7.33 -10.91
N GLU A 73 -6.25 8.50 -11.50
CA GLU A 73 -5.58 9.60 -10.78
C GLU A 73 -6.39 10.03 -9.56
N ASP A 74 -7.72 9.99 -9.63
CA ASP A 74 -8.59 10.33 -8.51
C ASP A 74 -8.40 9.36 -7.35
N ASP A 75 -8.33 8.06 -7.63
CA ASP A 75 -8.10 7.05 -6.62
C ASP A 75 -6.69 7.17 -6.03
N ALA A 76 -5.71 7.45 -6.87
CA ALA A 76 -4.34 7.68 -6.42
C ALA A 76 -4.25 8.90 -5.50
N ALA A 77 -4.97 9.97 -5.81
CA ALA A 77 -5.01 11.17 -4.97
C ALA A 77 -5.64 10.88 -3.61
N LYS A 78 -6.65 10.02 -3.56
CA LYS A 78 -7.26 9.60 -2.29
C LYS A 78 -6.26 8.82 -1.44
N ALA A 79 -5.49 7.92 -2.04
CA ALA A 79 -4.45 7.17 -1.34
C ALA A 79 -3.38 8.12 -0.79
N GLU A 80 -2.95 9.08 -1.58
CA GLU A 80 -1.99 10.09 -1.15
C GLU A 80 -2.51 10.87 0.06
N SER A 81 -3.78 11.24 0.04
CA SER A 81 -4.40 11.97 1.15
C SER A 81 -4.41 11.17 2.43
N LEU A 82 -4.66 9.87 2.35
CA LEU A 82 -4.63 8.98 3.52
C LEU A 82 -3.24 8.95 4.15
N PHE A 83 -2.20 8.82 3.32
CA PHE A 83 -0.81 8.82 3.80
C PHE A 83 -0.40 10.18 4.35
N ALA A 84 -0.83 11.26 3.70
CA ALA A 84 -0.54 12.61 4.17
C ALA A 84 -1.16 12.88 5.54
N ALA A 85 -2.38 12.39 5.77
CA ALA A 85 -3.06 12.57 7.06
C ALA A 85 -2.38 11.78 8.17
N ALA A 86 -1.92 10.56 7.88
CA ALA A 86 -1.28 9.71 8.87
C ALA A 86 0.19 10.09 9.11
N CYS A 87 0.85 10.68 8.12
CA CYS A 87 2.28 11.02 8.16
C CYS A 87 2.48 12.49 7.82
N PRO A 88 2.02 13.43 8.67
CA PRO A 88 2.06 14.86 8.33
C PRO A 88 3.47 15.43 8.20
N ASN A 89 4.46 14.74 8.76
CA ASN A 89 5.85 15.17 8.69
C ASN A 89 6.64 14.51 7.56
N ALA A 90 6.02 13.58 6.84
CA ALA A 90 6.66 12.88 5.74
C ALA A 90 6.51 13.66 4.44
N GLU A 91 7.54 13.62 3.62
CA GLU A 91 7.46 14.15 2.27
C GLU A 91 6.85 13.06 1.38
N LEU A 92 5.73 13.39 0.74
CA LEU A 92 4.96 12.44 -0.03
C LEU A 92 5.12 12.72 -1.51
N THR A 93 5.36 11.67 -2.29
CA THR A 93 5.48 11.76 -3.75
C THR A 93 4.53 10.73 -4.35
N LEU A 94 3.72 11.16 -5.31
CA LEU A 94 2.80 10.30 -6.04
C LEU A 94 3.26 10.22 -7.50
N LEU A 95 3.54 9.00 -7.97
CA LEU A 95 4.06 8.78 -9.31
C LEU A 95 3.26 7.71 -10.03
N PRO A 96 3.03 7.85 -11.35
CA PRO A 96 2.41 6.79 -12.13
C PRO A 96 3.42 5.66 -12.34
N GLY A 97 3.17 4.51 -11.73
CA GLY A 97 4.03 3.34 -11.90
C GLY A 97 3.68 2.53 -13.14
N GLY A 98 2.41 2.52 -13.52
CA GLY A 98 1.92 1.79 -14.69
C GLY A 98 2.04 0.27 -14.58
N GLN A 99 2.38 -0.25 -13.40
CA GLN A 99 2.56 -1.68 -13.22
C GLN A 99 1.21 -2.41 -13.29
N PRO A 100 1.18 -3.60 -13.91
CA PRO A 100 -0.01 -4.44 -13.88
C PRO A 100 -0.06 -5.22 -12.57
N VAL A 101 -1.25 -5.75 -12.22
CA VAL A 101 -1.50 -6.60 -11.05
C VAL A 101 -1.51 -5.82 -9.73
N TYR A 102 -0.45 -5.06 -9.44
CA TYR A 102 -0.36 -4.29 -8.20
C TYR A 102 -0.99 -2.92 -8.38
N PHE A 103 -1.96 -2.61 -7.53
CA PHE A 103 -2.60 -1.29 -7.56
C PHE A 103 -1.67 -0.22 -7.04
N TYR A 104 -0.91 -0.53 -5.97
CA TYR A 104 0.02 0.42 -5.36
C TYR A 104 1.30 -0.29 -4.97
N ILE A 105 2.40 0.39 -5.19
CA ILE A 105 3.69 0.03 -4.61
C ILE A 105 4.15 1.25 -3.84
N ILE A 106 4.39 1.08 -2.54
CA ILE A 106 4.64 2.21 -1.64
C ILE A 106 6.00 2.01 -0.98
N SER A 107 6.89 2.97 -1.19
CA SER A 107 8.20 2.99 -0.56
C SER A 107 8.13 3.89 0.67
N ILE A 108 8.48 3.34 1.83
CA ILE A 108 8.42 4.03 3.12
C ILE A 108 9.84 4.11 3.68
N GLU A 109 10.33 5.33 3.78
CA GLU A 109 11.68 5.58 4.31
C GLU A 109 11.69 6.40 5.57
#